data_43568a2d69155ad25d9d4f87dd7d7536
#
_entry.id   43568a2d69155ad25d9d4f87dd7d7536
#
_cell.length_a   1.000
_cell.length_b   1.000
_cell.length_c   1.000
_cell.angle_alpha   90.00
_cell.angle_beta   90.00
_cell.angle_gamma   90.00
#
_symmetry.space_group_name_H-M   'P 1'
#
loop_
_entity.id
_entity.type
_entity.pdbx_description
1 polymer ?
#
loop_
_entity_poly.entity_id
_entity_poly.type
_entity_poly.pdbx_seq_one_letter_code
_entity_poly.pdbx_strand_id
1 'polypeptide(L)'
;MPTAEKIYAMLGNENLWQTAAQCHRILANADIPYTVCGGVAVCLHGYQRNTVDLDLIIEPDRAADVRQLLEEAGLTWDVEAKEFRTNGGVAVQFLMTGDRAGNDSEVRIPIPTGELNVEMIEGLPVLRLSRLIEIKIACGLGSVRRTHKDFADVVELIAIRRLDGSFAKYLHKSVRSTFRRLVRNAQSDSL
;
A
#
# COMPACT_ATOMS: atom_id res chain seq x y z
N MET A 1 5.74 -7.32 -19.42
CA MET A 1 4.77 -7.60 -18.35
C MET A 1 3.46 -6.93 -18.71
N PRO A 2 2.28 -7.49 -18.35
CA PRO A 2 1.02 -6.79 -18.52
C PRO A 2 1.01 -5.53 -17.64
N THR A 3 0.33 -4.47 -18.10
CA THR A 3 0.14 -3.25 -17.31
C THR A 3 -0.80 -3.51 -16.12
N ALA A 4 -0.77 -2.66 -15.08
CA ALA A 4 -1.67 -2.78 -13.94
C ALA A 4 -3.14 -2.74 -14.40
N GLU A 5 -3.49 -1.89 -15.36
CA GLU A 5 -4.81 -1.84 -15.98
C GLU A 5 -5.26 -3.21 -16.50
N LYS A 6 -4.40 -3.91 -17.23
CA LYS A 6 -4.70 -5.26 -17.73
C LYS A 6 -4.82 -6.28 -16.61
N ILE A 7 -3.98 -6.17 -15.56
CA ILE A 7 -4.02 -7.05 -14.40
C ILE A 7 -5.34 -6.87 -13.66
N TYR A 8 -5.74 -5.63 -13.39
CA TYR A 8 -7.00 -5.35 -12.68
C TYR A 8 -8.24 -5.73 -13.51
N ALA A 9 -8.20 -5.55 -14.82
CA ALA A 9 -9.26 -6.04 -15.73
C ALA A 9 -9.38 -7.57 -15.68
N MET A 10 -8.25 -8.30 -15.72
CA MET A 10 -8.24 -9.77 -15.61
C MET A 10 -8.73 -10.28 -14.25
N LEU A 11 -8.52 -9.51 -13.18
CA LEU A 11 -8.99 -9.84 -11.83
C LEU A 11 -10.45 -9.41 -11.58
N GLY A 12 -11.13 -8.80 -12.57
CA GLY A 12 -12.49 -8.28 -12.43
C GLY A 12 -12.57 -6.99 -11.58
N ASN A 13 -11.44 -6.30 -11.37
CA ASN A 13 -11.32 -5.10 -10.53
C ASN A 13 -10.97 -3.85 -11.35
N GLU A 14 -11.49 -3.75 -12.55
CA GLU A 14 -11.29 -2.59 -13.42
C GLU A 14 -11.66 -1.26 -12.73
N ASN A 15 -12.74 -1.27 -11.94
CA ASN A 15 -13.16 -0.10 -11.15
C ASN A 15 -12.11 0.37 -10.15
N LEU A 16 -11.30 -0.54 -9.59
CA LEU A 16 -10.24 -0.19 -8.65
C LEU A 16 -9.13 0.61 -9.34
N TRP A 17 -8.72 0.20 -10.55
CA TRP A 17 -7.73 0.94 -11.34
C TRP A 17 -8.26 2.31 -11.75
N GLN A 18 -9.50 2.39 -12.22
CA GLN A 18 -10.15 3.65 -12.57
C GLN A 18 -10.24 4.59 -11.36
N THR A 19 -10.53 4.05 -10.17
CA THR A 19 -10.54 4.81 -8.93
C THR A 19 -9.15 5.34 -8.57
N ALA A 20 -8.11 4.51 -8.70
CA ALA A 20 -6.73 4.94 -8.45
C ALA A 20 -6.31 6.08 -9.41
N ALA A 21 -6.64 5.95 -10.71
CA ALA A 21 -6.39 6.98 -11.71
C ALA A 21 -7.21 8.27 -11.46
N GLN A 22 -8.45 8.14 -10.97
CA GLN A 22 -9.28 9.29 -10.59
C GLN A 22 -8.68 10.02 -9.39
N CYS A 23 -8.36 9.31 -8.31
CA CYS A 23 -7.72 9.90 -7.13
C CYS A 23 -6.39 10.57 -7.50
N HIS A 24 -5.58 9.93 -8.37
CA HIS A 24 -4.35 10.53 -8.88
C HIS A 24 -4.60 11.90 -9.52
N ARG A 25 -5.53 11.98 -10.47
CA ARG A 25 -5.83 13.24 -11.16
C ARG A 25 -6.29 14.33 -10.19
N ILE A 26 -7.16 13.99 -9.25
CA ILE A 26 -7.70 14.94 -8.27
C ILE A 26 -6.57 15.51 -7.40
N LEU A 27 -5.79 14.63 -6.79
CA LEU A 27 -4.77 15.03 -5.83
C LEU A 27 -3.57 15.72 -6.51
N ALA A 28 -3.16 15.23 -7.69
CA ALA A 28 -2.07 15.85 -8.46
C ALA A 28 -2.45 17.25 -8.96
N ASN A 29 -3.70 17.46 -9.44
CA ASN A 29 -4.15 18.78 -9.86
C ASN A 29 -4.26 19.81 -8.72
N ALA A 30 -4.39 19.34 -7.49
CA ALA A 30 -4.44 20.17 -6.30
C ALA A 30 -3.07 20.31 -5.61
N ASP A 31 -1.99 19.80 -6.20
CA ASP A 31 -0.65 19.76 -5.62
C ASP A 31 -0.63 19.14 -4.20
N ILE A 32 -1.46 18.11 -3.99
CA ILE A 32 -1.50 17.37 -2.72
C ILE A 32 -0.63 16.12 -2.84
N PRO A 33 0.48 16.04 -2.08
CA PRO A 33 1.30 14.84 -2.03
C PRO A 33 0.53 13.66 -1.44
N TYR A 34 0.61 12.53 -2.10
CA TYR A 34 0.05 11.26 -1.62
C TYR A 34 0.88 10.09 -2.14
N THR A 35 0.68 8.90 -1.59
CA THR A 35 1.37 7.69 -2.02
C THR A 35 0.43 6.49 -1.96
N VAL A 36 0.36 5.72 -3.05
CA VAL A 36 -0.36 4.44 -3.07
C VAL A 36 0.37 3.41 -2.23
N CYS A 37 -0.34 2.75 -1.33
CA CYS A 37 0.17 1.69 -0.48
C CYS A 37 -0.76 0.46 -0.48
N GLY A 38 -0.70 -0.37 0.55
CA GLY A 38 -1.63 -1.50 0.71
C GLY A 38 -1.59 -2.54 -0.39
N GLY A 39 -2.76 -3.05 -0.75
CA GLY A 39 -2.92 -4.13 -1.73
C GLY A 39 -2.57 -3.73 -3.16
N VAL A 40 -2.92 -2.51 -3.56
CA VAL A 40 -2.62 -1.98 -4.89
C VAL A 40 -1.10 -1.85 -5.08
N ALA A 41 -0.38 -1.33 -4.07
CA ALA A 41 1.09 -1.26 -4.11
C ALA A 41 1.74 -2.65 -4.22
N VAL A 42 1.20 -3.67 -3.53
CA VAL A 42 1.68 -5.06 -3.66
C VAL A 42 1.56 -5.55 -5.10
N CYS A 43 0.42 -5.29 -5.75
CA CYS A 43 0.21 -5.65 -7.16
C CYS A 43 1.19 -4.91 -8.08
N LEU A 44 1.38 -3.62 -7.87
CA LEU A 44 2.31 -2.79 -8.66
C LEU A 44 3.78 -3.23 -8.48
N HIS A 45 4.13 -3.76 -7.32
CA HIS A 45 5.44 -4.38 -7.08
C HIS A 45 5.58 -5.80 -7.64
N GLY A 46 4.54 -6.35 -8.28
CA GLY A 46 4.61 -7.58 -9.07
C GLY A 46 3.83 -8.77 -8.52
N TYR A 47 3.33 -8.75 -7.29
CA TYR A 47 2.50 -9.82 -6.75
C TYR A 47 1.03 -9.58 -7.11
N GLN A 48 0.58 -10.26 -8.16
CA GLN A 48 -0.79 -10.17 -8.65
C GLN A 48 -1.74 -10.94 -7.73
N ARG A 49 -2.51 -10.21 -6.92
CA ARG A 49 -3.56 -10.77 -6.09
C ARG A 49 -4.81 -9.92 -6.10
N ASN A 50 -5.93 -10.50 -5.75
CA ASN A 50 -7.16 -9.72 -5.62
C ASN A 50 -7.06 -8.72 -4.46
N THR A 51 -7.44 -7.47 -4.72
CA THR A 51 -7.64 -6.41 -3.73
C THR A 51 -8.86 -5.59 -4.14
N VAL A 52 -9.62 -5.09 -3.19
CA VAL A 52 -10.90 -4.40 -3.42
C VAL A 52 -10.91 -2.97 -2.90
N ASP A 53 -9.84 -2.59 -2.22
CA ASP A 53 -9.64 -1.30 -1.56
C ASP A 53 -8.42 -0.57 -2.13
N LEU A 54 -8.47 0.73 -2.14
CA LEU A 54 -7.35 1.62 -2.47
C LEU A 54 -6.86 2.29 -1.19
N ASP A 55 -5.64 1.96 -0.79
CA ASP A 55 -4.99 2.57 0.38
C ASP A 55 -4.06 3.69 -0.07
N LEU A 56 -4.24 4.89 0.47
CA LEU A 56 -3.41 6.07 0.20
C LEU A 56 -2.79 6.61 1.49
N ILE A 57 -1.51 6.97 1.43
CA ILE A 57 -0.83 7.73 2.48
C ILE A 57 -0.96 9.22 2.17
N ILE A 58 -1.37 10.01 3.16
CA ILE A 58 -1.44 11.48 3.08
C ILE A 58 -0.87 12.10 4.36
N GLU A 59 -0.56 13.39 4.31
CA GLU A 59 -0.21 14.16 5.49
C GLU A 59 -1.47 14.58 6.27
N PRO A 60 -1.46 14.54 7.61
CA PRO A 60 -2.64 14.83 8.43
C PRO A 60 -3.22 16.23 8.22
N ASP A 61 -2.38 17.23 7.96
CA ASP A 61 -2.77 18.63 7.70
C ASP A 61 -3.47 18.81 6.35
N ARG A 62 -3.34 17.85 5.42
CA ARG A 62 -4.02 17.86 4.12
C ARG A 62 -5.33 17.05 4.12
N ALA A 63 -5.67 16.40 5.23
CA ALA A 63 -6.83 15.50 5.29
C ALA A 63 -8.16 16.20 4.98
N ALA A 64 -8.34 17.45 5.44
CA ALA A 64 -9.54 18.22 5.18
C ALA A 64 -9.68 18.59 3.70
N ASP A 65 -8.59 19.04 3.07
CA ASP A 65 -8.56 19.38 1.64
C ASP A 65 -8.85 18.15 0.78
N VAL A 66 -8.20 17.01 1.10
CA VAL A 66 -8.42 15.74 0.41
C VAL A 66 -9.88 15.33 0.51
N ARG A 67 -10.46 15.44 1.70
CA ARG A 67 -11.88 15.10 1.92
C ARG A 67 -12.78 15.95 1.03
N GLN A 68 -12.64 17.26 1.06
CA GLN A 68 -13.44 18.17 0.25
C GLN A 68 -13.34 17.84 -1.24
N LEU A 69 -12.12 17.66 -1.76
CA LEU A 69 -11.89 17.39 -3.18
C LEU A 69 -12.50 16.05 -3.64
N LEU A 70 -12.46 15.03 -2.81
CA LEU A 70 -13.05 13.74 -3.14
C LEU A 70 -14.58 13.77 -3.07
N GLU A 71 -15.16 14.49 -2.11
CA GLU A 71 -16.61 14.70 -2.03
C GLU A 71 -17.11 15.50 -3.26
N GLU A 72 -16.42 16.57 -3.66
CA GLU A 72 -16.70 17.34 -4.88
C GLU A 72 -16.59 16.49 -6.16
N ALA A 73 -15.72 15.49 -6.15
CA ALA A 73 -15.58 14.54 -7.26
C ALA A 73 -16.58 13.37 -7.23
N GLY A 74 -17.54 13.39 -6.29
CA GLY A 74 -18.63 12.44 -6.20
C GLY A 74 -18.35 11.17 -5.38
N LEU A 75 -17.24 11.12 -4.62
CA LEU A 75 -17.04 10.06 -3.64
C LEU A 75 -17.83 10.37 -2.36
N THR A 76 -18.38 9.35 -1.73
CA THR A 76 -19.15 9.50 -0.49
C THR A 76 -18.30 9.07 0.71
N TRP A 77 -18.26 9.92 1.76
CA TRP A 77 -17.61 9.57 3.01
C TRP A 77 -18.50 8.66 3.86
N ASP A 78 -18.01 7.47 4.17
CA ASP A 78 -18.62 6.56 5.14
C ASP A 78 -18.05 6.82 6.53
N VAL A 79 -18.90 7.38 7.41
CA VAL A 79 -18.49 7.79 8.78
C VAL A 79 -18.17 6.58 9.66
N GLU A 80 -18.87 5.46 9.47
CA GLU A 80 -18.69 4.26 10.29
C GLU A 80 -17.43 3.52 9.89
N ALA A 81 -17.23 3.32 8.58
CA ALA A 81 -16.06 2.64 8.03
C ALA A 81 -14.81 3.54 8.00
N LYS A 82 -14.96 4.86 8.13
CA LYS A 82 -13.91 5.88 8.00
C LYS A 82 -13.15 5.77 6.68
N GLU A 83 -13.89 5.63 5.60
CA GLU A 83 -13.37 5.51 4.25
C GLU A 83 -14.25 6.23 3.24
N PHE A 84 -13.72 6.53 2.07
CA PHE A 84 -14.54 6.98 0.95
C PHE A 84 -15.06 5.78 0.15
N ARG A 85 -16.23 5.95 -0.43
CA ARG A 85 -16.83 5.01 -1.36
C ARG A 85 -17.08 5.66 -2.71
N THR A 86 -16.68 4.99 -3.79
CA THR A 86 -17.11 5.36 -5.14
C THR A 86 -18.50 4.79 -5.44
N ASN A 87 -19.16 5.32 -6.48
CA ASN A 87 -20.42 4.75 -6.97
C ASN A 87 -20.27 3.29 -7.44
N GLY A 88 -19.06 2.87 -7.81
CA GLY A 88 -18.71 1.48 -8.15
C GLY A 88 -18.42 0.59 -6.93
N GLY A 89 -18.59 1.10 -5.71
CA GLY A 89 -18.41 0.35 -4.46
C GLY A 89 -16.94 0.18 -4.01
N VAL A 90 -15.99 0.80 -4.69
CA VAL A 90 -14.57 0.76 -4.30
C VAL A 90 -14.36 1.61 -3.06
N ALA A 91 -13.75 1.03 -2.03
CA ALA A 91 -13.32 1.75 -0.84
C ALA A 91 -11.98 2.47 -1.08
N VAL A 92 -11.87 3.73 -0.63
CA VAL A 92 -10.61 4.48 -0.59
C VAL A 92 -10.30 4.82 0.85
N GLN A 93 -9.23 4.25 1.37
CA GLN A 93 -8.79 4.38 2.75
C GLN A 93 -7.54 5.24 2.86
N PHE A 94 -7.39 5.95 3.98
CA PHE A 94 -6.23 6.80 4.22
C PHE A 94 -5.43 6.34 5.43
N LEU A 95 -4.10 6.31 5.23
CA LEU A 95 -3.13 6.17 6.30
C LEU A 95 -2.46 7.54 6.50
N MET A 96 -2.39 7.98 7.74
CA MET A 96 -1.80 9.28 8.06
C MET A 96 -0.30 9.15 8.32
N THR A 97 0.49 10.01 7.71
CA THR A 97 1.92 10.13 8.01
C THR A 97 2.15 10.28 9.51
N GLY A 98 3.12 9.53 10.04
CA GLY A 98 3.47 9.55 11.45
C GLY A 98 2.70 8.57 12.33
N ASP A 99 1.55 8.04 11.88
CA ASP A 99 0.84 6.99 12.60
C ASP A 99 1.67 5.71 12.72
N ARG A 100 1.36 4.88 13.70
CA ARG A 100 2.01 3.56 13.85
C ARG A 100 1.50 2.59 12.79
N ALA A 101 2.42 1.90 12.14
CA ALA A 101 2.10 0.87 11.16
C ALA A 101 1.72 -0.46 11.84
N GLY A 102 0.77 -0.45 12.74
CA GLY A 102 0.33 -1.61 13.53
C GLY A 102 0.38 -1.34 15.03
N ASN A 103 -0.30 -2.16 15.80
CA ASN A 103 -0.35 -2.03 17.25
C ASN A 103 1.06 -2.21 17.84
N ASP A 104 1.43 -1.31 18.74
CA ASP A 104 2.71 -1.30 19.46
C ASP A 104 3.99 -1.28 18.59
N SER A 105 3.84 -0.98 17.28
CA SER A 105 4.95 -0.91 16.35
C SER A 105 5.81 0.36 16.55
N GLU A 106 7.12 0.22 16.39
CA GLU A 106 8.04 1.36 16.23
C GLU A 106 8.03 1.92 14.81
N VAL A 107 7.56 1.15 13.83
CA VAL A 107 7.46 1.58 12.43
C VAL A 107 6.35 2.63 12.30
N ARG A 108 6.68 3.72 11.62
CA ARG A 108 5.73 4.80 11.35
C ARG A 108 5.39 4.85 9.86
N ILE A 109 4.17 5.29 9.57
CA ILE A 109 3.76 5.60 8.20
C ILE A 109 4.64 6.76 7.69
N PRO A 110 5.38 6.58 6.58
CA PRO A 110 6.30 7.60 6.08
C PRO A 110 5.56 8.78 5.44
N ILE A 111 6.27 9.88 5.24
CA ILE A 111 5.77 10.99 4.42
C ILE A 111 5.55 10.52 2.97
N PRO A 112 4.52 11.04 2.28
CA PRO A 112 4.16 10.60 0.92
C PRO A 112 5.05 11.24 -0.17
N THR A 113 6.29 11.59 0.18
CA THR A 113 7.25 12.25 -0.70
C THR A 113 8.66 11.73 -0.49
N GLY A 114 9.56 12.09 -1.41
CA GLY A 114 10.98 11.78 -1.32
C GLY A 114 11.35 10.40 -1.86
N GLU A 115 12.51 10.33 -2.51
CA GLU A 115 13.01 9.13 -3.19
C GLU A 115 13.23 7.92 -2.29
N LEU A 116 13.35 8.10 -0.98
CA LEU A 116 13.48 7.00 -0.02
C LEU A 116 12.14 6.34 0.31
N ASN A 117 11.02 7.01 0.06
CA ASN A 117 9.69 6.54 0.43
C ASN A 117 8.84 6.19 -0.80
N VAL A 118 9.02 6.94 -1.90
CA VAL A 118 8.13 6.91 -3.06
C VAL A 118 8.90 6.58 -4.33
N GLU A 119 8.31 5.78 -5.20
CA GLU A 119 8.75 5.57 -6.58
C GLU A 119 7.56 5.63 -7.53
N MET A 120 7.80 6.08 -8.75
CA MET A 120 6.75 6.13 -9.77
C MET A 120 6.63 4.78 -10.45
N ILE A 121 5.45 4.14 -10.35
CA ILE A 121 5.13 2.90 -11.05
C ILE A 121 3.85 3.10 -11.85
N GLU A 122 3.92 2.90 -13.15
CA GLU A 122 2.79 3.08 -14.09
C GLU A 122 2.06 4.43 -13.95
N GLY A 123 2.82 5.49 -13.70
CA GLY A 123 2.30 6.85 -13.55
C GLY A 123 1.71 7.20 -12.18
N LEU A 124 1.73 6.27 -11.22
CA LEU A 124 1.28 6.50 -9.85
C LEU A 124 2.46 6.63 -8.89
N PRO A 125 2.39 7.53 -7.89
CA PRO A 125 3.34 7.56 -6.78
C PRO A 125 3.04 6.39 -5.85
N VAL A 126 3.94 5.41 -5.81
CA VAL A 126 3.79 4.16 -5.06
C VAL A 126 4.81 4.08 -3.95
N LEU A 127 4.40 3.56 -2.83
CA LEU A 127 5.28 3.33 -1.69
C LEU A 127 6.42 2.39 -2.08
N ARG A 128 7.67 2.80 -1.85
CA ARG A 128 8.84 1.96 -2.16
C ARG A 128 8.75 0.60 -1.53
N LEU A 129 9.26 -0.39 -2.23
CA LEU A 129 9.22 -1.79 -1.80
C LEU A 129 9.72 -2.00 -0.36
N SER A 130 10.80 -1.33 0.05
CA SER A 130 11.32 -1.42 1.41
C SER A 130 10.30 -0.91 2.45
N ARG A 131 9.68 0.22 2.19
CA ARG A 131 8.67 0.81 3.08
C ARG A 131 7.39 -0.01 3.12
N LEU A 132 6.96 -0.55 1.96
CA LEU A 132 5.80 -1.44 1.89
C LEU A 132 6.01 -2.71 2.72
N ILE A 133 7.17 -3.36 2.58
CA ILE A 133 7.54 -4.55 3.37
C ILE A 133 7.60 -4.21 4.86
N GLU A 134 8.19 -3.09 5.24
CA GLU A 134 8.25 -2.61 6.62
C GLU A 134 6.86 -2.51 7.26
N ILE A 135 5.96 -1.77 6.59
CA ILE A 135 4.58 -1.55 7.07
C ILE A 135 3.83 -2.87 7.17
N LYS A 136 3.94 -3.74 6.17
CA LYS A 136 3.25 -5.03 6.18
C LYS A 136 3.73 -5.94 7.32
N ILE A 137 5.04 -6.01 7.55
CA ILE A 137 5.56 -6.78 8.68
C ILE A 137 5.07 -6.19 10.00
N ALA A 138 5.11 -4.86 10.15
CA ALA A 138 4.64 -4.18 11.35
C ALA A 138 3.14 -4.42 11.61
N CYS A 139 2.30 -4.31 10.58
CA CYS A 139 0.88 -4.61 10.66
C CYS A 139 0.62 -6.08 11.02
N GLY A 140 1.35 -7.00 10.40
CA GLY A 140 1.23 -8.43 10.66
C GLY A 140 1.67 -8.83 12.08
N LEU A 141 2.67 -8.16 12.64
CA LEU A 141 3.08 -8.35 14.03
C LEU A 141 2.08 -7.76 15.02
N GLY A 142 1.45 -6.63 14.68
CA GLY A 142 0.52 -5.91 15.55
C GLY A 142 -0.91 -6.47 15.58
N SER A 143 -1.26 -7.43 14.72
CA SER A 143 -2.62 -7.95 14.64
C SER A 143 -2.67 -9.38 14.13
N VAL A 144 -3.18 -10.30 14.94
CA VAL A 144 -3.35 -11.74 14.58
C VAL A 144 -4.19 -11.89 13.31
N ARG A 145 -5.24 -11.09 13.12
CA ARG A 145 -6.09 -11.13 11.93
C ARG A 145 -5.35 -10.76 10.65
N ARG A 146 -4.33 -9.89 10.74
CA ARG A 146 -3.54 -9.40 9.60
C ARG A 146 -2.30 -10.25 9.34
N THR A 147 -1.81 -10.99 10.34
CA THR A 147 -0.56 -11.77 10.26
C THR A 147 -0.49 -12.61 8.99
N HIS A 148 -1.51 -13.42 8.72
CA HIS A 148 -1.51 -14.32 7.58
C HIS A 148 -1.49 -13.58 6.24
N LYS A 149 -2.35 -12.56 6.07
CA LYS A 149 -2.44 -11.77 4.83
C LYS A 149 -1.16 -10.98 4.57
N ASP A 150 -0.71 -10.21 5.57
CA ASP A 150 0.42 -9.30 5.40
C ASP A 150 1.75 -10.06 5.26
N PHE A 151 1.93 -11.17 5.97
CA PHE A 151 3.13 -12.01 5.81
C PHE A 151 3.14 -12.78 4.48
N ALA A 152 1.98 -13.24 4.00
CA ALA A 152 1.88 -13.83 2.67
C ALA A 152 2.29 -12.83 1.59
N ASP A 153 1.78 -11.59 1.63
CA ASP A 153 2.19 -10.54 0.71
C ASP A 153 3.72 -10.33 0.71
N VAL A 154 4.34 -10.33 1.90
CA VAL A 154 5.80 -10.15 2.02
C VAL A 154 6.57 -11.35 1.45
N VAL A 155 6.12 -12.59 1.72
CA VAL A 155 6.75 -13.82 1.20
C VAL A 155 6.72 -13.83 -0.32
N GLU A 156 5.59 -13.50 -0.92
CA GLU A 156 5.44 -13.43 -2.37
C GLU A 156 6.31 -12.32 -3.00
N LEU A 157 6.34 -11.13 -2.38
CA LEU A 157 7.24 -10.06 -2.82
C LEU A 157 8.72 -10.47 -2.73
N ILE A 158 9.12 -11.20 -1.68
CA ILE A 158 10.48 -11.74 -1.54
C ILE A 158 10.80 -12.67 -2.71
N ALA A 159 9.90 -13.61 -3.02
CA ALA A 159 10.09 -14.58 -4.09
C ALA A 159 10.16 -13.90 -5.47
N ILE A 160 9.18 -13.06 -5.81
CA ILE A 160 9.07 -12.38 -7.11
C ILE A 160 10.24 -11.42 -7.35
N ARG A 161 10.65 -10.67 -6.32
CA ARG A 161 11.75 -9.69 -6.40
C ARG A 161 13.11 -10.29 -6.09
N ARG A 162 13.17 -11.59 -5.81
CA ARG A 162 14.39 -12.36 -5.48
C ARG A 162 15.19 -11.70 -4.35
N LEU A 163 14.49 -11.29 -3.30
CA LEU A 163 15.11 -10.64 -2.15
C LEU A 163 15.78 -11.69 -1.26
N ASP A 164 16.92 -11.33 -0.71
CA ASP A 164 17.63 -12.15 0.28
C ASP A 164 17.70 -11.43 1.65
N GLY A 165 18.31 -12.09 2.64
CA GLY A 165 18.43 -11.56 3.99
C GLY A 165 19.21 -10.24 4.10
N SER A 166 20.00 -9.86 3.09
CA SER A 166 20.76 -8.60 3.06
C SER A 166 19.85 -7.38 2.86
N PHE A 167 18.69 -7.57 2.22
CA PHE A 167 17.69 -6.52 2.05
C PHE A 167 17.20 -5.94 3.39
N ALA A 168 17.31 -6.70 4.47
CA ALA A 168 16.97 -6.23 5.83
C ALA A 168 17.68 -4.92 6.22
N LYS A 169 18.81 -4.58 5.63
CA LYS A 169 19.53 -3.32 5.91
C LYS A 169 18.70 -2.07 5.57
N TYR A 170 17.77 -2.17 4.61
CA TYR A 170 16.89 -1.09 4.18
C TYR A 170 15.62 -0.95 5.04
N LEU A 171 15.40 -1.89 5.96
CA LEU A 171 14.21 -1.95 6.80
C LEU A 171 14.49 -1.38 8.19
N HIS A 172 13.44 -0.91 8.86
CA HIS A 172 13.52 -0.51 10.27
C HIS A 172 14.02 -1.68 11.14
N LYS A 173 14.86 -1.37 12.14
CA LYS A 173 15.52 -2.37 13.01
C LYS A 173 14.56 -3.38 13.64
N SER A 174 13.37 -2.93 14.08
CA SER A 174 12.37 -3.74 14.77
C SER A 174 11.77 -4.87 13.91
N VAL A 175 11.79 -4.74 12.56
CA VAL A 175 11.20 -5.74 11.66
C VAL A 175 12.23 -6.64 10.95
N ARG A 176 13.53 -6.36 11.10
CA ARG A 176 14.60 -7.07 10.38
C ARG A 176 14.67 -8.57 10.67
N SER A 177 14.46 -8.97 11.93
CA SER A 177 14.49 -10.37 12.34
C SER A 177 13.33 -11.15 11.69
N THR A 178 12.13 -10.58 11.71
CA THR A 178 10.95 -11.16 11.06
C THR A 178 11.14 -11.24 9.55
N PHE A 179 11.67 -10.19 8.90
CA PHE A 179 11.97 -10.23 7.48
C PHE A 179 12.91 -11.39 7.11
N ARG A 180 14.04 -11.57 7.83
CA ARG A 180 14.96 -12.68 7.58
C ARG A 180 14.32 -14.05 7.77
N ARG A 181 13.37 -14.18 8.71
CA ARG A 181 12.58 -15.42 8.87
C ARG A 181 11.69 -15.66 7.66
N LEU A 182 11.01 -14.64 7.15
CA LEU A 182 10.15 -14.74 5.95
C LEU A 182 10.95 -15.06 4.68
N VAL A 183 12.20 -14.56 4.57
CA VAL A 183 13.10 -14.95 3.47
C VAL A 183 13.38 -16.46 3.51
N ARG A 184 13.66 -17.04 4.68
CA ARG A 184 13.86 -18.50 4.80
C ARG A 184 12.61 -19.29 4.40
N ASN A 185 11.42 -18.82 4.79
CA ASN A 185 10.18 -19.47 4.40
C ASN A 185 9.98 -19.44 2.87
N ALA A 186 10.18 -18.27 2.24
CA ALA A 186 10.07 -18.14 0.78
C ALA A 186 11.05 -19.03 -0.01
N GLN A 187 12.20 -19.35 0.58
CA GLN A 187 13.21 -20.23 -0.05
C GLN A 187 12.94 -21.72 0.19
N SER A 188 12.26 -22.07 1.27
CA SER A 188 11.96 -23.47 1.62
C SER A 188 10.91 -24.10 0.70
N ASP A 189 10.02 -23.31 0.14
CA ASP A 189 8.96 -23.77 -0.78
C ASP A 189 9.45 -23.90 -2.24
N SER A 190 10.74 -23.59 -2.48
CA SER A 190 11.36 -23.65 -3.81
C SER A 190 12.17 -24.92 -4.04
N LEU A 191 12.11 -25.91 -3.13
CA LEU A 191 12.71 -27.23 -3.20
C LEU A 191 11.63 -28.31 -3.36
#